data_adff38afd99a0068211d6502d34af47f
#
_entry.id   adff38afd99a0068211d6502d34af47f
#
_cell.length_a   1.000
_cell.length_b   1.000
_cell.length_c   1.000
_cell.angle_alpha   90.00
_cell.angle_beta   90.00
_cell.angle_gamma   90.00
#
_symmetry.space_group_name_H-M   'P 1'
#
loop_
_entity.id
_entity.type
_entity.pdbx_description
1 polymer ?
#
loop_
_entity_poly.entity_id
_entity_poly.type
_entity_poly.pdbx_seq_one_letter_code
_entity_poly.pdbx_strand_id
1 'polypeptide(L)'
;MITSAEIKKKASRKYTDYLRDVAAGKTFQPIEIPCDKKASDTIAEYQKEFNDIRSLSKEVKGYGYTIDWKTVKTKMLGTQGLPSKIKFETAEDFERFLQKVKEVDVFRKNVALINGKFSELQCWIEKYPLKVIDNSEYWSDILKVLDYFSKNPQPQLYIRELPIEVHTKFIEQHKTVIGELLDIVIKEKINTNEKEFEKRYNLRCDEPLVRMRILDGTLSAEFFSGLDDITIPVSKFLRLQIPISKAYIVENKVNFLTFPLVANSIVIWGRGYGIASIKESELLKSSELMYWGDLDAQGFEILSQFRSYFAQVKSLLMDKTTFDK
;
A
#
# COMPACT_ATOMS: atom_id res chain seq x y z
N MET A 1 -32.69 27.01 -13.29
CA MET A 1 -31.30 27.30 -13.74
C MET A 1 -30.31 26.43 -12.97
N ILE A 2 -29.01 26.46 -13.30
CA ILE A 2 -27.98 25.90 -12.44
C ILE A 2 -27.98 26.60 -11.08
N THR A 3 -27.71 25.93 -9.98
CA THR A 3 -27.65 26.51 -8.64
C THR A 3 -26.21 26.79 -8.21
N SER A 4 -26.03 27.72 -7.25
CA SER A 4 -24.71 28.00 -6.64
C SER A 4 -24.03 26.75 -6.06
N ALA A 5 -24.82 25.86 -5.45
CA ALA A 5 -24.36 24.57 -4.94
C ALA A 5 -23.84 23.63 -6.04
N GLU A 6 -24.54 23.61 -7.19
CA GLU A 6 -24.09 22.81 -8.36
C GLU A 6 -22.83 23.39 -8.99
N ILE A 7 -22.70 24.72 -9.06
CA ILE A 7 -21.48 25.38 -9.49
C ILE A 7 -20.32 24.96 -8.60
N LYS A 8 -20.51 25.02 -7.26
CA LYS A 8 -19.49 24.58 -6.30
C LYS A 8 -19.10 23.11 -6.49
N LYS A 9 -20.08 22.24 -6.70
CA LYS A 9 -19.83 20.80 -6.95
C LYS A 9 -19.06 20.58 -8.25
N LYS A 10 -19.43 21.26 -9.35
CA LYS A 10 -18.74 21.17 -10.64
C LYS A 10 -17.33 21.75 -10.54
N ALA A 11 -17.13 22.88 -9.86
CA ALA A 11 -15.83 23.49 -9.61
C ALA A 11 -14.91 22.58 -8.77
N SER A 12 -15.43 21.95 -7.70
CA SER A 12 -14.67 21.01 -6.87
C SER A 12 -14.15 19.81 -7.68
N ARG A 13 -14.86 19.35 -8.70
CA ARG A 13 -14.37 18.28 -9.58
C ARG A 13 -13.19 18.70 -10.46
N LYS A 14 -13.03 20.01 -10.71
CA LYS A 14 -11.90 20.56 -11.47
C LYS A 14 -10.67 20.83 -10.59
N TYR A 15 -10.81 20.72 -9.26
CA TYR A 15 -9.76 21.08 -8.34
C TYR A 15 -8.49 20.22 -8.49
N THR A 16 -8.63 18.92 -8.70
CA THR A 16 -7.46 18.04 -8.90
C THR A 16 -6.72 18.35 -10.19
N ASP A 17 -7.44 18.67 -11.27
CA ASP A 17 -6.81 19.06 -12.53
C ASP A 17 -6.11 20.42 -12.40
N TYR A 18 -6.72 21.35 -11.66
CA TYR A 18 -6.08 22.63 -11.31
C TYR A 18 -4.76 22.43 -10.53
N LEU A 19 -4.75 21.53 -9.53
CA LEU A 19 -3.51 21.22 -8.79
C LEU A 19 -2.42 20.61 -9.69
N ARG A 20 -2.80 19.79 -10.67
CA ARG A 20 -1.85 19.26 -11.68
C ARG A 20 -1.22 20.39 -12.49
N ASP A 21 -2.01 21.36 -12.93
CA ASP A 21 -1.53 22.49 -13.69
C ASP A 21 -0.63 23.40 -12.83
N VAL A 22 -0.97 23.59 -11.54
CA VAL A 22 -0.11 24.29 -10.57
C VAL A 22 1.22 23.56 -10.38
N ALA A 23 1.21 22.24 -10.21
CA ALA A 23 2.42 21.43 -10.06
C ALA A 23 3.30 21.50 -11.31
N ALA A 24 2.70 21.50 -12.48
CA ALA A 24 3.39 21.62 -13.77
C ALA A 24 3.88 23.05 -14.08
N GLY A 25 3.63 24.03 -13.19
CA GLY A 25 4.02 25.42 -13.38
C GLY A 25 3.28 26.11 -14.53
N LYS A 26 2.11 25.60 -14.95
CA LYS A 26 1.34 26.17 -16.06
C LYS A 26 0.66 27.47 -15.64
N THR A 27 0.55 28.39 -16.58
CA THR A 27 -0.27 29.60 -16.42
C THR A 27 -1.73 29.20 -16.29
N PHE A 28 -2.43 29.78 -15.30
CA PHE A 28 -3.85 29.52 -15.09
C PHE A 28 -4.65 29.82 -16.35
N GLN A 29 -5.47 28.86 -16.73
CA GLN A 29 -6.46 29.03 -17.81
C GLN A 29 -7.85 29.16 -17.20
N PRO A 30 -8.71 30.05 -17.70
CA PRO A 30 -10.06 30.23 -17.19
C PRO A 30 -10.83 28.91 -17.11
N ILE A 31 -11.40 28.63 -15.94
CA ILE A 31 -12.16 27.40 -15.72
C ILE A 31 -13.63 27.66 -16.03
N GLU A 32 -14.15 27.04 -17.08
CA GLU A 32 -15.54 27.15 -17.46
C GLU A 32 -16.39 26.04 -16.81
N ILE A 33 -17.57 26.46 -16.29
CA ILE A 33 -18.59 25.56 -15.75
C ILE A 33 -19.78 25.56 -16.70
N PRO A 34 -20.17 24.43 -17.27
CA PRO A 34 -21.31 24.35 -18.20
C PRO A 34 -22.63 24.74 -17.53
N CYS A 35 -23.44 25.56 -18.23
CA CYS A 35 -24.78 25.99 -17.84
C CYS A 35 -25.81 25.34 -18.74
N ASP A 36 -26.13 24.10 -18.48
CA ASP A 36 -26.97 23.22 -19.32
C ASP A 36 -28.43 23.12 -18.85
N LYS A 37 -28.82 23.85 -17.82
CA LYS A 37 -30.19 23.82 -17.28
C LYS A 37 -31.06 24.97 -17.79
N LYS A 38 -32.31 24.64 -18.05
CA LYS A 38 -33.35 25.63 -18.36
C LYS A 38 -33.76 26.42 -17.12
N ALA A 39 -34.32 27.60 -17.31
CA ALA A 39 -34.94 28.35 -16.22
C ALA A 39 -36.23 27.69 -15.77
N SER A 40 -36.62 27.98 -14.53
CA SER A 40 -37.96 27.62 -14.02
C SER A 40 -39.06 28.35 -14.75
N ASP A 41 -40.27 27.77 -14.75
CA ASP A 41 -41.43 28.29 -15.51
C ASP A 41 -42.18 29.41 -14.77
N THR A 42 -41.89 29.64 -13.47
CA THR A 42 -42.53 30.71 -12.67
C THR A 42 -41.59 31.87 -12.41
N ILE A 43 -42.11 33.10 -12.33
CA ILE A 43 -41.34 34.33 -12.08
C ILE A 43 -40.66 34.24 -10.68
N ALA A 44 -41.36 33.75 -9.69
CA ALA A 44 -40.85 33.69 -8.33
C ALA A 44 -39.64 32.71 -8.20
N GLU A 45 -39.73 31.54 -8.81
CA GLU A 45 -38.62 30.57 -8.85
C GLU A 45 -37.46 31.10 -9.69
N TYR A 46 -37.73 31.71 -10.84
CA TYR A 46 -36.70 32.34 -11.65
C TYR A 46 -35.93 33.40 -10.88
N GLN A 47 -36.61 34.31 -10.15
CA GLN A 47 -35.95 35.32 -9.32
C GLN A 47 -35.10 34.72 -8.23
N LYS A 48 -35.60 33.65 -7.58
CA LYS A 48 -34.85 32.91 -6.57
C LYS A 48 -33.59 32.28 -7.15
N GLU A 49 -33.67 31.58 -8.26
CA GLU A 49 -32.53 30.97 -8.95
C GLU A 49 -31.52 32.03 -9.44
N PHE A 50 -32.01 33.13 -10.00
CA PHE A 50 -31.16 34.26 -10.41
C PHE A 50 -30.38 34.86 -9.29
N ASN A 51 -31.04 35.14 -8.13
CA ASN A 51 -30.42 35.68 -6.95
C ASN A 51 -29.42 34.69 -6.33
N ASP A 52 -29.73 33.39 -6.31
CA ASP A 52 -28.85 32.34 -5.82
C ASP A 52 -27.52 32.34 -6.60
N ILE A 53 -27.56 32.27 -7.93
CA ILE A 53 -26.37 32.27 -8.77
C ILE A 53 -25.58 33.57 -8.59
N ARG A 54 -26.25 34.72 -8.58
CA ARG A 54 -25.62 36.03 -8.49
C ARG A 54 -24.96 36.24 -7.12
N SER A 55 -25.52 35.71 -6.06
CA SER A 55 -25.07 35.91 -4.67
C SER A 55 -23.62 35.51 -4.43
N LEU A 56 -23.10 34.50 -5.13
CA LEU A 56 -21.72 33.99 -5.03
C LEU A 56 -20.84 34.38 -6.24
N SER A 57 -21.36 35.24 -7.12
CA SER A 57 -20.58 35.74 -8.26
C SER A 57 -19.52 36.77 -7.82
N LYS A 58 -18.51 36.94 -8.65
CA LYS A 58 -17.44 37.95 -8.49
C LYS A 58 -18.00 39.36 -8.40
N GLU A 59 -19.06 39.65 -9.14
CA GLU A 59 -19.75 40.95 -9.11
C GLU A 59 -20.24 41.36 -7.70
N VAL A 60 -20.73 40.36 -6.93
CA VAL A 60 -21.29 40.59 -5.60
C VAL A 60 -20.27 40.37 -4.48
N LYS A 61 -19.43 39.35 -4.59
CA LYS A 61 -18.45 38.98 -3.54
C LYS A 61 -17.08 39.62 -3.70
N GLY A 62 -16.78 40.21 -4.84
CA GLY A 62 -15.43 40.67 -5.20
C GLY A 62 -14.45 39.57 -5.57
N TYR A 63 -14.89 38.31 -5.53
CA TYR A 63 -14.16 37.11 -5.95
C TYR A 63 -15.15 36.00 -6.34
N GLY A 64 -14.66 34.98 -7.03
CA GLY A 64 -15.48 33.86 -7.50
C GLY A 64 -15.70 33.90 -9.00
N TYR A 65 -16.81 33.38 -9.46
CA TYR A 65 -17.08 33.26 -10.90
C TYR A 65 -17.74 34.50 -11.50
N THR A 66 -17.47 34.73 -12.77
CA THR A 66 -18.21 35.66 -13.65
C THR A 66 -19.30 34.89 -14.37
N ILE A 67 -20.38 35.60 -14.74
CA ILE A 67 -21.55 35.05 -15.41
C ILE A 67 -21.76 35.79 -16.74
N ASP A 68 -21.67 35.08 -17.86
CA ASP A 68 -22.09 35.60 -19.14
C ASP A 68 -23.60 35.34 -19.30
N TRP A 69 -24.38 36.38 -19.51
CA TRP A 69 -25.82 36.28 -19.66
C TRP A 69 -26.22 36.29 -21.13
N LYS A 70 -27.19 35.45 -21.50
CA LYS A 70 -27.87 35.53 -22.80
C LYS A 70 -29.34 35.91 -22.62
N THR A 71 -29.85 36.77 -23.48
CA THR A 71 -31.23 37.15 -23.48
C THR A 71 -32.07 36.11 -24.23
N VAL A 72 -33.10 35.59 -23.57
CA VAL A 72 -34.04 34.62 -24.15
C VAL A 72 -35.47 35.13 -23.98
N LYS A 73 -36.24 35.10 -25.06
CA LYS A 73 -37.69 35.37 -25.00
C LYS A 73 -38.45 34.08 -24.74
N THR A 74 -39.20 34.05 -23.65
CA THR A 74 -40.11 32.94 -23.31
C THR A 74 -41.56 33.37 -23.42
N LYS A 75 -42.45 32.45 -23.76
CA LYS A 75 -43.88 32.75 -23.90
C LYS A 75 -44.55 33.16 -22.57
N MET A 76 -44.06 32.63 -21.45
CA MET A 76 -44.65 32.83 -20.11
C MET A 76 -44.00 33.98 -19.32
N LEU A 77 -42.69 34.20 -19.47
CA LEU A 77 -41.91 35.14 -18.64
C LEU A 77 -41.35 36.35 -19.41
N GLY A 78 -41.72 36.49 -20.71
CA GLY A 78 -41.18 37.58 -21.53
C GLY A 78 -39.70 37.45 -21.82
N THR A 79 -38.99 38.57 -21.83
CA THR A 79 -37.53 38.62 -22.06
C THR A 79 -36.78 38.42 -20.76
N GLN A 80 -35.95 37.36 -20.67
CA GLN A 80 -35.20 36.95 -19.47
C GLN A 80 -33.70 36.77 -19.78
N GLY A 81 -32.85 37.06 -18.76
CA GLY A 81 -31.45 36.77 -18.81
C GLY A 81 -31.17 35.34 -18.30
N LEU A 82 -30.63 34.47 -19.14
CA LEU A 82 -30.16 33.15 -18.71
C LEU A 82 -28.64 33.08 -18.69
N PRO A 83 -28.03 32.40 -17.71
CA PRO A 83 -26.58 32.19 -17.69
C PRO A 83 -26.21 31.34 -18.90
N SER A 84 -25.30 31.83 -19.73
CA SER A 84 -24.78 31.11 -20.89
C SER A 84 -23.41 30.46 -20.55
N LYS A 85 -22.60 31.15 -19.77
CA LYS A 85 -21.31 30.66 -19.28
C LYS A 85 -21.04 31.13 -17.87
N ILE A 86 -20.42 30.29 -17.09
CA ILE A 86 -19.88 30.60 -15.77
C ILE A 86 -18.38 30.34 -15.84
N LYS A 87 -17.56 31.33 -15.46
CA LYS A 87 -16.11 31.23 -15.55
C LYS A 87 -15.41 31.69 -14.28
N PHE A 88 -14.35 31.00 -13.89
CA PHE A 88 -13.35 31.53 -12.99
C PHE A 88 -12.20 32.07 -13.84
N GLU A 89 -11.98 33.37 -13.77
CA GLU A 89 -11.02 34.06 -14.65
C GLU A 89 -9.61 34.01 -14.09
N THR A 90 -9.45 33.90 -12.77
CA THR A 90 -8.16 33.85 -12.10
C THR A 90 -8.07 32.68 -11.11
N ALA A 91 -6.85 32.25 -10.83
CA ALA A 91 -6.56 31.24 -9.82
C ALA A 91 -7.08 31.66 -8.44
N GLU A 92 -6.86 32.94 -8.07
CA GLU A 92 -7.33 33.49 -6.80
C GLU A 92 -8.85 33.40 -6.66
N ASP A 93 -9.58 33.76 -7.72
CA ASP A 93 -11.05 33.64 -7.74
C ASP A 93 -11.52 32.20 -7.50
N PHE A 94 -10.87 31.23 -8.15
CA PHE A 94 -11.19 29.82 -8.02
C PHE A 94 -10.85 29.26 -6.63
N GLU A 95 -9.64 29.57 -6.13
CA GLU A 95 -9.18 29.14 -4.81
C GLU A 95 -10.04 29.71 -3.68
N ARG A 96 -10.35 31.02 -3.73
CA ARG A 96 -11.20 31.69 -2.74
C ARG A 96 -12.63 31.15 -2.74
N PHE A 97 -13.21 30.92 -3.93
CA PHE A 97 -14.53 30.33 -4.06
C PHE A 97 -14.62 28.93 -3.46
N LEU A 98 -13.60 28.08 -3.68
CA LEU A 98 -13.50 26.75 -3.09
C LEU A 98 -13.04 26.76 -1.64
N GLN A 99 -12.63 27.91 -1.09
CA GLN A 99 -12.05 28.05 0.26
C GLN A 99 -10.75 27.25 0.41
N LYS A 100 -9.92 27.19 -0.64
CA LYS A 100 -8.71 26.35 -0.74
C LYS A 100 -7.40 27.12 -0.81
N VAL A 101 -7.42 28.45 -0.62
CA VAL A 101 -6.22 29.32 -0.75
C VAL A 101 -5.06 28.78 0.11
N LYS A 102 -5.29 28.55 1.40
CA LYS A 102 -4.23 28.06 2.31
C LYS A 102 -3.70 26.69 1.90
N GLU A 103 -4.59 25.79 1.46
CA GLU A 103 -4.23 24.44 1.04
C GLU A 103 -3.35 24.48 -0.23
N VAL A 104 -3.69 25.34 -1.19
CA VAL A 104 -2.91 25.51 -2.42
C VAL A 104 -1.55 26.17 -2.14
N ASP A 105 -1.48 27.11 -1.20
CA ASP A 105 -0.19 27.71 -0.81
C ASP A 105 0.74 26.70 -0.15
N VAL A 106 0.21 25.82 0.71
CA VAL A 106 0.97 24.71 1.31
C VAL A 106 1.38 23.72 0.22
N PHE A 107 0.48 23.40 -0.71
CA PHE A 107 0.78 22.54 -1.85
C PHE A 107 1.94 23.07 -2.69
N ARG A 108 1.92 24.36 -3.08
CA ARG A 108 3.01 25.00 -3.83
C ARG A 108 4.35 24.91 -3.09
N LYS A 109 4.36 25.14 -1.77
CA LYS A 109 5.56 25.02 -0.94
C LYS A 109 6.10 23.60 -0.92
N ASN A 110 5.22 22.61 -0.77
CA ASN A 110 5.61 21.20 -0.77
C ASN A 110 6.14 20.76 -2.14
N VAL A 111 5.49 21.16 -3.24
CA VAL A 111 5.98 20.89 -4.60
C VAL A 111 7.39 21.46 -4.80
N ALA A 112 7.63 22.71 -4.38
CA ALA A 112 8.95 23.33 -4.47
C ALA A 112 9.99 22.59 -3.59
N LEU A 113 9.60 22.17 -2.38
CA LEU A 113 10.46 21.43 -1.46
C LEU A 113 10.85 20.06 -2.04
N ILE A 114 9.88 19.31 -2.60
CA ILE A 114 10.10 17.98 -3.20
C ILE A 114 11.01 18.11 -4.41
N ASN A 115 10.67 18.97 -5.35
CA ASN A 115 11.42 19.17 -6.59
C ASN A 115 12.83 19.73 -6.35
N GLY A 116 13.02 20.51 -5.30
CA GLY A 116 14.34 21.02 -4.89
C GLY A 116 15.31 19.91 -4.46
N LYS A 117 14.80 18.73 -4.06
CA LYS A 117 15.62 17.57 -3.67
C LYS A 117 15.58 16.43 -4.69
N PHE A 118 14.42 16.17 -5.26
CA PHE A 118 14.15 15.02 -6.15
C PHE A 118 13.28 15.46 -7.32
N SER A 119 13.90 16.10 -8.31
CA SER A 119 13.20 16.60 -9.51
C SER A 119 12.53 15.50 -10.33
N GLU A 120 13.02 14.26 -10.25
CA GLU A 120 12.44 13.06 -10.86
C GLU A 120 11.05 12.71 -10.34
N LEU A 121 10.64 13.25 -9.19
CA LEU A 121 9.31 13.03 -8.62
C LEU A 121 8.23 13.92 -9.25
N GLN A 122 8.57 14.83 -10.16
CA GLN A 122 7.62 15.75 -10.80
C GLN A 122 6.41 15.00 -11.43
N CYS A 123 6.66 13.93 -12.17
CA CYS A 123 5.58 13.13 -12.76
C CYS A 123 4.66 12.48 -11.72
N TRP A 124 5.20 12.09 -10.56
CA TRP A 124 4.40 11.55 -9.47
C TRP A 124 3.54 12.63 -8.81
N ILE A 125 4.08 13.82 -8.60
CA ILE A 125 3.36 14.98 -8.06
C ILE A 125 2.16 15.32 -8.95
N GLU A 126 2.39 15.43 -10.27
CA GLU A 126 1.33 15.71 -11.24
C GLU A 126 0.27 14.59 -11.28
N LYS A 127 0.67 13.34 -11.15
CA LYS A 127 -0.25 12.21 -11.14
C LYS A 127 -1.08 12.15 -9.86
N TYR A 128 -0.49 12.49 -8.71
CA TYR A 128 -1.09 12.33 -7.38
C TYR A 128 -1.07 13.62 -6.53
N PRO A 129 -1.57 14.77 -7.02
CA PRO A 129 -1.46 16.03 -6.31
C PRO A 129 -2.15 16.03 -4.95
N LEU A 130 -3.23 15.26 -4.78
CA LEU A 130 -3.91 15.13 -3.48
C LEU A 130 -3.04 14.42 -2.44
N LYS A 131 -2.22 13.44 -2.84
CA LYS A 131 -1.27 12.80 -1.90
C LYS A 131 -0.21 13.79 -1.40
N VAL A 132 0.15 14.80 -2.20
CA VAL A 132 1.06 15.87 -1.74
C VAL A 132 0.40 16.67 -0.62
N ILE A 133 -0.90 16.94 -0.72
CA ILE A 133 -1.69 17.65 0.30
C ILE A 133 -1.87 16.77 1.54
N ASP A 134 -2.28 15.52 1.35
CA ASP A 134 -2.57 14.57 2.44
C ASP A 134 -1.34 14.32 3.34
N ASN A 135 -0.14 14.46 2.77
CA ASN A 135 1.13 14.29 3.49
C ASN A 135 1.84 15.62 3.80
N SER A 136 1.11 16.75 3.82
CA SER A 136 1.69 18.08 3.95
C SER A 136 2.61 18.27 5.16
N GLU A 137 2.29 17.66 6.28
CA GLU A 137 3.04 17.76 7.53
C GLU A 137 4.28 16.85 7.56
N TYR A 138 4.35 15.87 6.66
CA TYR A 138 5.34 14.80 6.69
C TYR A 138 6.44 14.92 5.64
N TRP A 139 6.36 15.87 4.72
CA TRP A 139 7.32 15.96 3.61
C TRP A 139 8.76 16.12 4.06
N SER A 140 9.02 16.86 5.12
CA SER A 140 10.38 16.99 5.66
C SER A 140 10.98 15.63 6.03
N ASP A 141 10.20 14.78 6.69
CA ASP A 141 10.66 13.47 7.16
C ASP A 141 10.65 12.43 6.02
N ILE A 142 9.67 12.47 5.12
CA ILE A 142 9.68 11.64 3.90
C ILE A 142 10.94 11.90 3.10
N LEU A 143 11.32 13.16 2.88
CA LEU A 143 12.51 13.52 2.12
C LEU A 143 13.83 13.11 2.80
N LYS A 144 13.89 13.05 4.14
CA LYS A 144 15.05 12.44 4.86
C LYS A 144 15.16 10.95 4.56
N VAL A 145 14.01 10.25 4.54
CA VAL A 145 14.00 8.81 4.20
C VAL A 145 14.47 8.59 2.78
N LEU A 146 13.95 9.34 1.81
CA LEU A 146 14.36 9.22 0.40
C LEU A 146 15.86 9.53 0.22
N ASP A 147 16.36 10.58 0.89
CA ASP A 147 17.79 10.95 0.84
C ASP A 147 18.69 9.83 1.40
N TYR A 148 18.27 9.20 2.49
CA TYR A 148 19.00 8.05 3.03
C TYR A 148 19.06 6.89 2.02
N PHE A 149 17.91 6.49 1.47
CA PHE A 149 17.85 5.37 0.52
C PHE A 149 18.54 5.68 -0.81
N SER A 150 18.54 6.94 -1.27
CA SER A 150 19.28 7.32 -2.47
C SER A 150 20.79 7.08 -2.33
N LYS A 151 21.31 7.27 -1.11
CA LYS A 151 22.73 7.05 -0.77
C LYS A 151 23.02 5.60 -0.37
N ASN A 152 22.04 4.91 0.21
CA ASN A 152 22.15 3.55 0.76
C ASN A 152 20.99 2.68 0.25
N PRO A 153 20.96 2.29 -1.04
CA PRO A 153 19.80 1.61 -1.63
C PRO A 153 19.62 0.16 -1.18
N GLN A 154 20.60 -0.41 -0.49
CA GLN A 154 20.59 -1.78 0.04
C GLN A 154 21.07 -1.80 1.49
N PRO A 155 20.34 -1.23 2.44
CA PRO A 155 20.85 -0.98 3.80
C PRO A 155 21.09 -2.27 4.60
N GLN A 156 20.35 -3.36 4.33
CA GLN A 156 20.45 -4.64 5.07
C GLN A 156 20.25 -4.48 6.60
N LEU A 157 19.45 -3.51 7.01
CA LEU A 157 19.09 -3.17 8.38
C LEU A 157 17.58 -3.34 8.59
N TYR A 158 17.14 -3.56 9.82
CA TYR A 158 15.70 -3.43 10.13
C TYR A 158 15.26 -1.97 10.01
N ILE A 159 13.98 -1.74 9.70
CA ILE A 159 13.43 -0.37 9.54
C ILE A 159 13.82 0.54 10.72
N ARG A 160 13.79 0.01 11.95
CA ARG A 160 14.09 0.79 13.16
C ARG A 160 15.57 0.97 13.46
N GLU A 161 16.44 0.27 12.76
CA GLU A 161 17.90 0.44 12.83
C GLU A 161 18.40 1.50 11.85
N LEU A 162 17.56 1.97 10.93
CA LEU A 162 17.96 2.98 9.94
C LEU A 162 18.37 4.27 10.66
N PRO A 163 19.59 4.79 10.41
CA PRO A 163 20.11 6.00 11.06
C PRO A 163 19.51 7.26 10.43
N ILE A 164 18.18 7.38 10.51
CA ILE A 164 17.40 8.49 9.96
C ILE A 164 16.74 9.23 11.13
N GLU A 165 16.89 10.54 11.19
CA GLU A 165 16.28 11.38 12.22
C GLU A 165 14.77 11.57 11.97
N VAL A 166 14.00 10.50 12.17
CA VAL A 166 12.54 10.47 12.11
C VAL A 166 12.00 9.63 13.27
N HIS A 167 10.73 9.81 13.60
CA HIS A 167 10.09 8.98 14.63
C HIS A 167 10.20 7.49 14.27
N THR A 168 10.48 6.64 15.26
CA THR A 168 10.79 5.20 15.06
C THR A 168 9.74 4.41 14.27
N LYS A 169 8.46 4.81 14.31
CA LYS A 169 7.37 4.19 13.57
C LYS A 169 6.99 4.93 12.29
N PHE A 170 7.70 6.03 11.97
CA PHE A 170 7.34 6.90 10.86
C PHE A 170 7.30 6.16 9.51
N ILE A 171 8.36 5.44 9.19
CA ILE A 171 8.45 4.68 7.94
C ILE A 171 7.35 3.62 7.87
N GLU A 172 7.09 2.90 8.98
CA GLU A 172 6.04 1.87 9.07
C GLU A 172 4.65 2.44 8.80
N GLN A 173 4.37 3.66 9.30
CA GLN A 173 3.09 4.36 9.13
C GLN A 173 2.89 4.92 7.72
N HIS A 174 3.99 5.25 7.03
CA HIS A 174 3.97 5.90 5.72
C HIS A 174 4.53 5.02 4.60
N LYS A 175 4.62 3.70 4.79
CA LYS A 175 5.18 2.73 3.82
C LYS A 175 4.63 2.92 2.41
N THR A 176 3.34 3.19 2.26
CA THR A 176 2.70 3.30 0.95
C THR A 176 3.26 4.47 0.15
N VAL A 177 3.26 5.68 0.72
CA VAL A 177 3.76 6.86 0.01
C VAL A 177 5.28 6.80 -0.16
N ILE A 178 6.01 6.39 0.87
CA ILE A 178 7.47 6.23 0.80
C ILE A 178 7.84 5.21 -0.28
N GLY A 179 7.13 4.09 -0.35
CA GLY A 179 7.36 3.06 -1.36
C GLY A 179 7.13 3.57 -2.79
N GLU A 180 6.02 4.26 -3.04
CA GLU A 180 5.76 4.85 -4.35
C GLU A 180 6.87 5.82 -4.80
N LEU A 181 7.45 6.56 -3.85
CA LEU A 181 8.52 7.51 -4.14
C LEU A 181 9.88 6.80 -4.32
N LEU A 182 10.18 5.80 -3.48
CA LEU A 182 11.40 4.99 -3.61
C LEU A 182 11.43 4.21 -4.94
N ASP A 183 10.28 3.73 -5.43
CA ASP A 183 10.17 3.08 -6.74
C ASP A 183 10.62 3.98 -7.91
N ILE A 184 10.65 5.30 -7.68
CA ILE A 184 11.15 6.28 -8.66
C ILE A 184 12.62 6.61 -8.37
N VAL A 185 12.90 7.01 -7.12
CA VAL A 185 14.21 7.55 -6.71
C VAL A 185 15.34 6.50 -6.81
N ILE A 186 15.05 5.24 -6.46
CA ILE A 186 16.04 4.15 -6.50
C ILE A 186 15.62 2.99 -7.41
N LYS A 187 14.89 3.29 -8.47
CA LYS A 187 14.28 2.34 -9.42
C LYS A 187 15.20 1.17 -9.82
N GLU A 188 16.47 1.44 -10.06
CA GLU A 188 17.46 0.47 -10.52
C GLU A 188 17.93 -0.51 -9.41
N LYS A 189 17.60 -0.22 -8.16
CA LYS A 189 18.12 -0.93 -6.97
C LYS A 189 17.05 -1.67 -6.18
N ILE A 190 15.80 -1.58 -6.58
CA ILE A 190 14.68 -2.27 -5.93
C ILE A 190 14.57 -3.72 -6.40
N ASN A 191 14.06 -4.58 -5.53
CA ASN A 191 13.67 -5.94 -5.91
C ASN A 191 12.24 -5.93 -6.46
N THR A 192 12.10 -5.86 -7.78
CA THR A 192 10.81 -5.72 -8.47
C THR A 192 9.88 -6.92 -8.30
N ASN A 193 10.42 -8.10 -7.98
CA ASN A 193 9.64 -9.33 -7.77
C ASN A 193 8.98 -9.37 -6.39
N GLU A 194 9.44 -8.55 -5.45
CA GLU A 194 8.93 -8.50 -4.09
C GLU A 194 7.88 -7.41 -3.91
N LYS A 195 6.80 -7.75 -3.20
CA LYS A 195 5.72 -6.82 -2.85
C LYS A 195 5.85 -6.28 -1.44
N GLU A 196 6.47 -7.04 -0.55
CA GLU A 196 6.71 -6.61 0.83
C GLU A 196 7.75 -5.50 0.86
N PHE A 197 7.44 -4.41 1.56
CA PHE A 197 8.27 -3.20 1.62
C PHE A 197 9.73 -3.53 2.00
N GLU A 198 9.92 -4.30 3.04
CA GLU A 198 11.24 -4.65 3.55
C GLU A 198 12.07 -5.41 2.50
N LYS A 199 11.51 -6.42 1.88
CA LYS A 199 12.19 -7.22 0.85
C LYS A 199 12.42 -6.43 -0.43
N ARG A 200 11.44 -5.58 -0.80
CA ARG A 200 11.52 -4.75 -2.00
C ARG A 200 12.68 -3.75 -1.94
N TYR A 201 12.92 -3.15 -0.76
CA TYR A 201 13.96 -2.14 -0.55
C TYR A 201 15.19 -2.68 0.18
N ASN A 202 15.42 -3.99 0.13
CA ASN A 202 16.60 -4.67 0.68
C ASN A 202 16.81 -4.39 2.19
N LEU A 203 15.73 -4.28 2.93
CA LEU A 203 15.74 -4.21 4.38
C LEU A 203 15.71 -5.61 4.99
N ARG A 204 16.16 -5.72 6.25
CA ARG A 204 15.93 -6.91 7.05
C ARG A 204 14.46 -7.03 7.43
N CYS A 205 13.94 -8.24 7.37
CA CYS A 205 12.61 -8.57 7.86
C CYS A 205 12.70 -9.78 8.79
N ASP A 206 11.67 -9.97 9.61
CA ASP A 206 11.53 -11.19 10.38
C ASP A 206 11.48 -12.40 9.46
N GLU A 207 12.26 -13.40 9.78
CA GLU A 207 12.24 -14.67 9.08
C GLU A 207 11.19 -15.59 9.71
N PRO A 208 10.49 -16.40 8.90
CA PRO A 208 9.70 -17.49 9.45
C PRO A 208 10.55 -18.40 10.33
N LEU A 209 9.97 -18.90 11.41
CA LEU A 209 10.64 -19.75 12.36
C LEU A 209 10.25 -21.20 12.14
N VAL A 210 11.21 -22.10 12.15
CA VAL A 210 11.01 -23.55 12.15
C VAL A 210 11.17 -24.08 13.58
N ARG A 211 10.09 -24.64 14.15
CA ARG A 211 10.15 -25.37 15.44
C ARG A 211 10.31 -26.83 15.16
N MET A 212 11.30 -27.43 15.79
CA MET A 212 11.58 -28.85 15.67
C MET A 212 11.91 -29.47 17.02
N ARG A 213 11.63 -30.77 17.18
CA ARG A 213 12.13 -31.57 18.29
C ARG A 213 13.11 -32.61 17.79
N ILE A 214 14.20 -32.78 18.54
CA ILE A 214 15.18 -33.81 18.31
C ILE A 214 14.69 -35.05 19.04
N LEU A 215 14.37 -36.11 18.30
CA LEU A 215 13.79 -37.34 18.87
C LEU A 215 14.85 -38.33 19.39
N ASP A 216 16.12 -38.01 19.21
CA ASP A 216 17.26 -38.80 19.62
C ASP A 216 18.05 -38.05 20.68
N GLY A 217 18.18 -38.62 21.89
CA GLY A 217 18.89 -37.99 23.02
C GLY A 217 20.39 -37.83 22.77
N THR A 218 21.01 -38.71 21.99
CA THR A 218 22.44 -38.60 21.64
C THR A 218 22.66 -37.41 20.71
N LEU A 219 21.83 -37.27 19.68
CA LEU A 219 21.90 -36.11 18.77
C LEU A 219 21.60 -34.80 19.50
N SER A 220 20.61 -34.81 20.43
CA SER A 220 20.32 -33.64 21.26
C SER A 220 21.52 -33.22 22.12
N ALA A 221 22.17 -34.17 22.78
CA ALA A 221 23.35 -33.90 23.63
C ALA A 221 24.53 -33.38 22.79
N GLU A 222 24.80 -34.00 21.65
CA GLU A 222 25.98 -33.71 20.83
C GLU A 222 25.85 -32.36 20.07
N PHE A 223 24.71 -32.09 19.46
CA PHE A 223 24.51 -30.94 18.55
C PHE A 223 23.79 -29.78 19.20
N PHE A 224 23.02 -29.98 20.27
CA PHE A 224 22.14 -28.98 20.86
C PHE A 224 22.24 -28.86 22.37
N SER A 225 23.34 -29.32 22.98
CA SER A 225 23.58 -29.24 24.41
C SER A 225 22.45 -29.84 25.27
N GLY A 226 21.77 -30.88 24.76
CA GLY A 226 20.66 -31.56 25.42
C GLY A 226 19.29 -30.91 25.23
N LEU A 227 19.20 -29.81 24.44
CA LEU A 227 17.90 -29.21 24.08
C LEU A 227 17.22 -30.05 22.98
N ASP A 228 16.01 -30.55 23.27
CA ASP A 228 15.26 -31.39 22.37
C ASP A 228 14.11 -30.66 21.64
N ASP A 229 13.66 -29.50 22.09
CA ASP A 229 12.61 -28.66 21.48
C ASP A 229 13.21 -27.26 21.21
N ILE A 230 13.44 -26.97 19.95
CA ILE A 230 14.11 -25.74 19.53
C ILE A 230 13.35 -25.05 18.40
N THR A 231 13.48 -23.73 18.38
CA THR A 231 12.90 -22.87 17.32
C THR A 231 13.99 -22.01 16.73
N ILE A 232 14.19 -22.10 15.41
CA ILE A 232 15.24 -21.37 14.70
C ILE A 232 14.71 -20.70 13.45
N PRO A 233 15.33 -19.58 12.98
CA PRO A 233 15.02 -18.98 11.70
C PRO A 233 15.18 -19.96 10.53
N VAL A 234 14.32 -19.83 9.51
CA VAL A 234 14.40 -20.67 8.28
C VAL A 234 15.79 -20.66 7.68
N SER A 235 16.45 -19.49 7.59
CA SER A 235 17.81 -19.39 7.05
C SER A 235 18.85 -20.22 7.81
N LYS A 236 18.65 -20.40 9.13
CA LYS A 236 19.49 -21.26 9.96
C LYS A 236 19.13 -22.74 9.77
N PHE A 237 17.84 -23.03 9.68
CA PHE A 237 17.37 -24.40 9.40
C PHE A 237 17.89 -24.93 8.06
N LEU A 238 17.90 -24.10 7.00
CA LEU A 238 18.42 -24.49 5.69
C LEU A 238 19.91 -24.84 5.69
N ARG A 239 20.67 -24.32 6.65
CA ARG A 239 22.11 -24.58 6.82
C ARG A 239 22.42 -25.64 7.88
N LEU A 240 21.37 -26.16 8.52
CA LEU A 240 21.54 -27.15 9.59
C LEU A 240 22.10 -28.45 9.04
N GLN A 241 23.18 -28.94 9.65
CA GLN A 241 23.84 -30.18 9.33
C GLN A 241 23.88 -31.05 10.58
N ILE A 242 23.04 -32.06 10.65
CA ILE A 242 22.99 -33.07 11.68
C ILE A 242 22.77 -34.44 11.05
N PRO A 243 23.34 -35.53 11.61
CA PRO A 243 23.29 -36.87 11.02
C PRO A 243 21.96 -37.57 11.32
N ILE A 244 20.88 -37.12 10.72
CA ILE A 244 19.56 -37.78 10.83
C ILE A 244 19.32 -38.71 9.65
N SER A 245 18.58 -39.78 9.90
CA SER A 245 18.09 -40.67 8.84
C SER A 245 16.62 -40.42 8.50
N LYS A 246 15.85 -39.83 9.44
CA LYS A 246 14.40 -39.61 9.29
C LYS A 246 14.00 -38.22 9.76
N ALA A 247 13.07 -37.61 9.06
CA ALA A 247 12.41 -36.38 9.46
C ALA A 247 10.88 -36.53 9.35
N TYR A 248 10.19 -36.14 10.40
CA TYR A 248 8.72 -36.15 10.46
C TYR A 248 8.23 -34.70 10.40
N ILE A 249 7.21 -34.44 9.61
CA ILE A 249 6.53 -33.14 9.58
C ILE A 249 5.11 -33.38 10.04
N VAL A 250 4.72 -32.72 11.13
CA VAL A 250 3.45 -32.96 11.82
C VAL A 250 2.67 -31.66 11.91
N GLU A 251 1.43 -31.66 11.44
CA GLU A 251 0.59 -30.45 11.42
C GLU A 251 -0.01 -30.15 12.79
N ASN A 252 -0.53 -31.17 13.47
CA ASN A 252 -1.16 -31.02 14.77
C ASN A 252 -0.10 -30.79 15.87
N LYS A 253 -0.29 -29.71 16.66
CA LYS A 253 0.65 -29.32 17.71
C LYS A 253 0.79 -30.37 18.83
N VAL A 254 -0.31 -31.01 19.20
CA VAL A 254 -0.27 -32.03 20.27
C VAL A 254 0.51 -33.24 19.79
N ASN A 255 0.26 -33.71 18.56
CA ASN A 255 1.00 -34.80 17.96
C ASN A 255 2.50 -34.48 17.84
N PHE A 256 2.85 -33.22 17.51
CA PHE A 256 4.23 -32.76 17.51
C PHE A 256 4.85 -32.84 18.93
N LEU A 257 4.16 -32.34 19.96
CA LEU A 257 4.66 -32.31 21.33
C LEU A 257 4.78 -33.70 21.95
N THR A 258 3.89 -34.63 21.60
CA THR A 258 3.83 -36.01 22.13
C THR A 258 4.50 -37.01 21.21
N PHE A 259 5.15 -36.58 20.14
CA PHE A 259 5.79 -37.49 19.19
C PHE A 259 6.81 -38.40 19.93
N PRO A 260 6.80 -39.68 19.71
CA PRO A 260 7.66 -40.62 20.42
C PRO A 260 9.13 -40.42 20.06
N LEU A 261 10.04 -40.82 20.95
CA LEU A 261 11.47 -40.82 20.69
C LEU A 261 11.78 -41.88 19.61
N VAL A 262 12.57 -41.45 18.61
CA VAL A 262 13.00 -42.30 17.48
C VAL A 262 14.47 -42.00 17.20
N ALA A 263 15.30 -43.02 17.14
CA ALA A 263 16.72 -42.89 16.90
C ALA A 263 17.00 -42.22 15.55
N ASN A 264 18.04 -41.36 15.49
CA ASN A 264 18.52 -40.64 14.31
C ASN A 264 17.42 -39.84 13.62
N SER A 265 16.54 -39.16 14.37
CA SER A 265 15.42 -38.46 13.77
C SER A 265 15.03 -37.16 14.46
N ILE A 266 14.30 -36.35 13.70
CA ILE A 266 13.66 -35.10 14.16
C ILE A 266 12.18 -35.10 13.80
N VAL A 267 11.39 -34.33 14.54
CA VAL A 267 10.03 -33.95 14.15
C VAL A 267 9.94 -32.43 14.03
N ILE A 268 9.31 -31.96 12.96
CA ILE A 268 9.11 -30.54 12.65
C ILE A 268 7.63 -30.23 12.76
N TRP A 269 7.28 -29.13 13.44
CA TRP A 269 5.91 -28.65 13.47
C TRP A 269 5.55 -27.93 12.17
N GLY A 270 4.60 -28.46 11.41
CA GLY A 270 4.22 -27.99 10.08
C GLY A 270 3.51 -26.63 10.01
N ARG A 271 3.37 -25.90 11.13
CA ARG A 271 2.76 -24.56 11.18
C ARG A 271 3.81 -23.48 11.45
N GLY A 272 3.55 -22.26 10.93
CA GLY A 272 4.37 -21.07 11.18
C GLY A 272 5.38 -20.75 10.07
N TYR A 273 5.50 -21.60 9.05
CA TYR A 273 6.28 -21.35 7.85
C TYR A 273 5.59 -21.91 6.62
N GLY A 274 5.78 -21.29 5.46
CA GLY A 274 5.33 -21.87 4.20
C GLY A 274 6.25 -23.03 3.80
N ILE A 275 5.69 -24.16 3.33
CA ILE A 275 6.46 -25.32 2.87
C ILE A 275 7.54 -24.94 1.86
N ALA A 276 7.21 -23.99 0.99
CA ALA A 276 8.16 -23.45 0.00
C ALA A 276 9.43 -22.87 0.64
N SER A 277 9.39 -22.41 1.90
CA SER A 277 10.53 -21.80 2.57
C SER A 277 11.62 -22.80 2.97
N ILE A 278 11.26 -24.09 3.14
CA ILE A 278 12.21 -25.15 3.52
C ILE A 278 12.55 -26.11 2.37
N LYS A 279 12.06 -25.86 1.15
CA LYS A 279 12.26 -26.73 -0.02
C LYS A 279 13.73 -26.96 -0.39
N GLU A 280 14.60 -26.02 -0.04
CA GLU A 280 16.04 -26.10 -0.32
C GLU A 280 16.85 -26.76 0.81
N SER A 281 16.18 -27.31 1.85
CA SER A 281 16.87 -27.98 2.94
C SER A 281 17.53 -29.29 2.49
N GLU A 282 18.85 -29.30 2.46
CA GLU A 282 19.64 -30.49 2.15
C GLU A 282 19.43 -31.60 3.22
N LEU A 283 19.22 -31.20 4.46
CA LEU A 283 18.88 -32.11 5.57
C LEU A 283 17.61 -32.93 5.24
N LEU A 284 16.57 -32.26 4.74
CA LEU A 284 15.32 -32.94 4.39
C LEU A 284 15.43 -33.73 3.09
N LYS A 285 16.19 -33.24 2.10
CA LYS A 285 16.43 -33.95 0.83
C LYS A 285 17.16 -35.28 1.05
N SER A 286 18.08 -35.32 2.03
CA SER A 286 18.89 -36.52 2.33
C SER A 286 18.25 -37.49 3.30
N SER A 287 17.11 -37.15 3.91
CA SER A 287 16.44 -37.95 4.93
C SER A 287 15.22 -38.70 4.37
N GLU A 288 14.84 -39.83 5.01
CA GLU A 288 13.50 -40.38 4.83
C GLU A 288 12.48 -39.41 5.44
N LEU A 289 11.59 -38.88 4.60
CA LEU A 289 10.67 -37.80 5.00
C LEU A 289 9.24 -38.31 5.10
N MET A 290 8.61 -38.08 6.25
CA MET A 290 7.23 -38.48 6.52
C MET A 290 6.39 -37.27 6.90
N TYR A 291 5.18 -37.18 6.34
CA TYR A 291 4.20 -36.13 6.64
C TYR A 291 2.97 -36.72 7.32
N TRP A 292 2.57 -36.11 8.43
CA TRP A 292 1.36 -36.41 9.19
C TRP A 292 0.51 -35.15 9.30
N GLY A 293 -0.45 -35.01 8.39
CA GLY A 293 -1.47 -33.95 8.39
C GLY A 293 -2.82 -34.47 8.84
N ASP A 294 -3.79 -33.54 8.89
CA ASP A 294 -5.19 -33.88 9.14
C ASP A 294 -5.79 -34.61 7.93
N LEU A 295 -6.76 -35.53 8.20
CA LEU A 295 -7.44 -36.33 7.16
C LEU A 295 -8.57 -35.51 6.49
N ASP A 296 -8.20 -34.37 5.91
CA ASP A 296 -9.10 -33.49 5.19
C ASP A 296 -8.50 -33.02 3.85
N ALA A 297 -9.29 -32.26 3.07
CA ALA A 297 -8.85 -31.76 1.77
C ALA A 297 -7.57 -30.92 1.85
N GLN A 298 -7.42 -30.12 2.91
CA GLN A 298 -6.27 -29.25 3.12
C GLN A 298 -5.01 -30.06 3.44
N GLY A 299 -5.10 -31.06 4.32
CA GLY A 299 -3.96 -31.94 4.64
C GLY A 299 -3.46 -32.71 3.42
N PHE A 300 -4.35 -33.17 2.53
CA PHE A 300 -3.94 -33.80 1.26
C PHE A 300 -3.36 -32.81 0.25
N GLU A 301 -3.86 -31.58 0.19
CA GLU A 301 -3.27 -30.53 -0.64
C GLU A 301 -1.85 -30.20 -0.20
N ILE A 302 -1.63 -30.06 1.11
CA ILE A 302 -0.31 -29.83 1.71
C ILE A 302 0.62 -31.02 1.41
N LEU A 303 0.16 -32.26 1.56
CA LEU A 303 0.95 -33.45 1.21
C LEU A 303 1.34 -33.46 -0.27
N SER A 304 0.43 -33.09 -1.17
CA SER A 304 0.68 -32.98 -2.60
C SER A 304 1.75 -31.92 -2.89
N GLN A 305 1.66 -30.78 -2.24
CA GLN A 305 2.67 -29.73 -2.35
C GLN A 305 4.04 -30.17 -1.80
N PHE A 306 4.09 -30.88 -0.67
CA PHE A 306 5.33 -31.47 -0.16
C PHE A 306 5.98 -32.41 -1.18
N ARG A 307 5.19 -33.29 -1.81
CA ARG A 307 5.66 -34.22 -2.83
C ARG A 307 6.22 -33.51 -4.07
N SER A 308 5.75 -32.33 -4.39
CA SER A 308 6.31 -31.54 -5.49
C SER A 308 7.73 -31.00 -5.20
N TYR A 309 8.09 -30.82 -3.92
CA TYR A 309 9.42 -30.40 -3.49
C TYR A 309 10.33 -31.56 -3.07
N PHE A 310 9.75 -32.60 -2.48
CA PHE A 310 10.47 -33.77 -1.94
C PHE A 310 9.79 -35.04 -2.41
N ALA A 311 10.24 -35.61 -3.52
CA ALA A 311 9.60 -36.76 -4.13
C ALA A 311 9.54 -38.01 -3.22
N GLN A 312 10.43 -38.09 -2.20
CA GLN A 312 10.50 -39.19 -1.23
C GLN A 312 9.48 -39.12 -0.09
N VAL A 313 8.64 -38.06 0.01
CA VAL A 313 7.67 -37.88 1.10
C VAL A 313 6.65 -39.00 1.12
N LYS A 314 6.57 -39.69 2.25
CA LYS A 314 5.52 -40.67 2.57
C LYS A 314 4.49 -40.07 3.50
N SER A 315 3.21 -40.43 3.34
CA SER A 315 2.18 -40.10 4.32
C SER A 315 2.25 -41.01 5.52
N LEU A 316 2.07 -40.47 6.72
CA LEU A 316 1.97 -41.20 7.97
C LEU A 316 0.56 -41.07 8.52
N LEU A 317 -0.13 -42.18 8.79
CA LEU A 317 -1.50 -42.21 9.35
C LEU A 317 -2.53 -41.40 8.52
N MET A 318 -2.30 -41.29 7.20
CA MET A 318 -3.21 -40.63 6.26
C MET A 318 -3.74 -41.62 5.23
N ASP A 319 -4.18 -42.75 5.66
CA ASP A 319 -4.73 -43.84 4.83
C ASP A 319 -6.19 -44.18 5.22
N LYS A 320 -6.81 -45.00 4.39
CA LYS A 320 -8.20 -45.43 4.62
C LYS A 320 -8.38 -46.14 5.95
N THR A 321 -7.39 -46.92 6.37
CA THR A 321 -7.44 -47.67 7.64
C THR A 321 -7.48 -46.77 8.85
N THR A 322 -6.81 -45.62 8.76
CA THR A 322 -6.82 -44.57 9.79
C THR A 322 -8.12 -43.75 9.76
N PHE A 323 -8.67 -43.53 8.56
CA PHE A 323 -9.93 -42.79 8.38
C PHE A 323 -11.15 -43.58 8.90
N ASP A 324 -11.13 -44.90 8.76
CA ASP A 324 -12.24 -45.80 9.15
C ASP A 324 -12.25 -46.10 10.67
N LYS A 325 -11.32 -45.60 11.47
CA LYS A 325 -11.22 -45.70 12.94
C LYS A 325 -11.72 -44.45 13.65
#